data_5d1d3c82923c2dd8c7ec06251fd9b523
#
_entry.id   5d1d3c82923c2dd8c7ec06251fd9b523
#
_cell.length_a   1.000
_cell.length_b   1.000
_cell.length_c   1.000
_cell.angle_alpha   90.00
_cell.angle_beta   90.00
_cell.angle_gamma   90.00
#
_symmetry.space_group_name_H-M   'P 1'
#
loop_
_entity.id
_entity.type
_entity.pdbx_description
1 polymer ?
#
loop_
_entity_poly.entity_id
_entity_poly.type
_entity_poly.pdbx_seq_one_letter_code
_entity_poly.pdbx_strand_id
1 'polypeptide(L)'
;MVNAHRNVHSPASPKKPTFFHRAKTHAAPSPFFFPMLLLLALSAALFTESLAYAADAKKEPIRVVYGFDREFPPFTYEDPGGEAVGFEIELVRAIFHGTNASLVFRPMRWERISLELSAGTITLTSGMVRTQQRSQLYLFSDKPSFPLQIRLFTKIYNRFPSLSLFRGQSVGVEQGSYQHRLLENYGGINIKTYPGRVDGLRALYLDEVAAYCAPVQNTYYYINKLNYGAITTVGTPLGITEMRIAVNRNRGDILRMVNDGLARVKASGEYDRLYRKWFVRELSTEDQEALTGVAKTAAIPAYAPYGKKGSGAAVLTATGKVYSACSVENADPALSLSAIRAAVAKAIADGEFELRAAVTADPEGKIIPPAPEDLQTLYEFGPGILFLTGKETRMVSELLSKPVTRDVGLIQVE
;
A
#
# COMPACT_ATOMS: atom_id res chain seq x y z
N MET A 1 17.93 34.92 -52.81
CA MET A 1 18.94 35.96 -52.83
C MET A 1 20.11 35.43 -52.01
N VAL A 2 21.08 34.95 -52.66
CA VAL A 2 22.39 35.51 -53.00
C VAL A 2 23.40 35.18 -51.89
N ASN A 3 24.18 34.11 -52.16
CA ASN A 3 25.62 34.01 -52.54
C ASN A 3 26.55 34.01 -51.31
N ALA A 4 27.36 33.00 -51.13
CA ALA A 4 28.47 32.37 -51.88
C ALA A 4 29.84 33.06 -51.65
N HIS A 5 30.84 32.32 -51.34
CA HIS A 5 32.17 32.08 -51.91
C HIS A 5 33.15 31.62 -50.80
N ARG A 6 33.70 30.39 -50.85
CA ARG A 6 34.88 29.91 -51.61
C ARG A 6 36.17 30.66 -51.39
N ASN A 7 37.18 29.92 -50.86
CA ASN A 7 38.50 29.62 -51.51
C ASN A 7 39.37 28.85 -50.50
N VAL A 8 39.76 27.66 -50.67
CA VAL A 8 40.78 27.00 -51.52
C VAL A 8 42.16 27.68 -51.51
N HIS A 9 43.15 27.04 -50.90
CA HIS A 9 44.48 26.80 -51.46
C HIS A 9 45.26 25.74 -50.62
N SER A 10 45.63 24.68 -51.30
CA SER A 10 46.79 23.80 -51.12
C SER A 10 47.79 24.17 -52.17
N PRO A 11 49.03 23.68 -52.35
CA PRO A 11 49.89 22.80 -51.57
C PRO A 11 51.36 23.25 -51.51
N ALA A 12 52.22 22.54 -50.76
CA ALA A 12 53.60 22.29 -51.18
C ALA A 12 54.36 21.33 -50.26
N SER A 13 54.78 20.24 -50.82
CA SER A 13 55.86 19.34 -50.40
C SER A 13 57.10 19.74 -51.22
N PRO A 14 58.32 19.25 -51.09
CA PRO A 14 59.01 18.44 -50.08
C PRO A 14 60.46 18.92 -49.79
N LYS A 15 61.16 18.33 -48.83
CA LYS A 15 62.61 18.07 -48.90
C LYS A 15 63.09 17.13 -47.78
N LYS A 16 63.63 15.99 -48.18
CA LYS A 16 64.58 15.19 -47.35
C LYS A 16 65.95 15.88 -47.43
N PRO A 17 66.76 15.72 -46.37
CA PRO A 17 67.97 14.93 -46.58
C PRO A 17 68.48 14.13 -45.37
N THR A 18 69.15 13.05 -45.70
CA THR A 18 70.46 12.51 -45.25
C THR A 18 70.55 11.83 -43.86
N PHE A 19 70.85 10.56 -43.99
CA PHE A 19 71.42 9.63 -43.08
C PHE A 19 72.59 10.16 -42.24
N PHE A 20 72.53 9.86 -40.92
CA PHE A 20 73.74 9.63 -40.10
C PHE A 20 73.60 8.36 -39.34
N HIS A 21 74.45 7.38 -39.63
CA HIS A 21 74.70 6.20 -38.86
C HIS A 21 75.25 6.62 -37.51
N ARG A 22 74.64 6.17 -36.41
CA ARG A 22 75.26 6.14 -35.10
C ARG A 22 75.13 4.73 -34.48
N ALA A 23 76.27 4.19 -34.15
CA ALA A 23 76.52 2.84 -33.65
C ALA A 23 75.61 2.51 -32.41
N LYS A 24 75.04 1.31 -32.43
CA LYS A 24 74.41 0.71 -31.29
C LYS A 24 75.52 0.19 -30.32
N THR A 25 75.67 0.85 -29.20
CA THR A 25 76.31 0.21 -28.03
C THR A 25 75.27 -0.52 -27.22
N HIS A 26 75.28 -1.84 -27.28
CA HIS A 26 74.51 -2.69 -26.35
C HIS A 26 75.20 -2.60 -24.97
N ALA A 27 74.58 -1.83 -24.07
CA ALA A 27 74.88 -1.97 -22.63
C ALA A 27 74.10 -3.14 -22.06
N ALA A 28 74.74 -4.17 -21.57
CA ALA A 28 74.14 -5.27 -20.87
C ALA A 28 73.48 -4.75 -19.59
N PRO A 29 72.23 -5.20 -19.24
CA PRO A 29 71.60 -4.78 -17.98
C PRO A 29 72.36 -5.32 -16.77
N SER A 30 72.63 -4.44 -15.83
CA SER A 30 73.29 -4.77 -14.54
C SER A 30 72.50 -5.87 -13.80
N PRO A 31 73.20 -6.88 -13.24
CA PRO A 31 72.53 -8.02 -12.53
C PRO A 31 71.76 -7.59 -11.27
N PHE A 32 71.82 -6.35 -10.88
CA PHE A 32 71.07 -5.79 -9.73
C PHE A 32 69.65 -5.31 -10.05
N PHE A 33 69.26 -5.21 -11.33
CA PHE A 33 67.93 -4.72 -11.73
C PHE A 33 66.83 -5.83 -11.61
N PHE A 34 67.16 -7.07 -11.73
CA PHE A 34 66.22 -8.18 -11.69
C PHE A 34 65.59 -8.43 -10.30
N PRO A 35 66.34 -8.38 -9.17
CA PRO A 35 65.72 -8.59 -7.87
C PRO A 35 64.86 -7.43 -7.39
N MET A 36 65.14 -6.21 -7.84
CA MET A 36 64.33 -5.01 -7.49
C MET A 36 62.96 -5.00 -8.20
N LEU A 37 62.91 -5.45 -9.46
CA LEU A 37 61.64 -5.59 -10.19
C LEU A 37 60.78 -6.73 -9.62
N LEU A 38 61.39 -7.81 -9.17
CA LEU A 38 60.70 -8.92 -8.53
C LEU A 38 60.09 -8.53 -7.17
N LEU A 39 60.81 -7.75 -6.36
CA LEU A 39 60.32 -7.22 -5.09
C LEU A 39 59.20 -6.21 -5.27
N LEU A 40 59.25 -5.35 -6.31
CA LEU A 40 58.16 -4.43 -6.65
C LEU A 40 56.91 -5.17 -7.17
N ALA A 41 57.08 -6.24 -7.95
CA ALA A 41 55.99 -7.07 -8.42
C ALA A 41 55.33 -7.86 -7.27
N LEU A 42 56.12 -8.39 -6.31
CA LEU A 42 55.58 -9.07 -5.14
C LEU A 42 54.88 -8.10 -4.19
N SER A 43 55.39 -6.88 -4.00
CA SER A 43 54.74 -5.87 -3.17
C SER A 43 53.43 -5.39 -3.81
N ALA A 44 53.37 -5.25 -5.13
CA ALA A 44 52.13 -4.90 -5.85
C ALA A 44 51.09 -6.03 -5.78
N ALA A 45 51.51 -7.30 -5.86
CA ALA A 45 50.61 -8.45 -5.72
C ALA A 45 50.03 -8.55 -4.30
N LEU A 46 50.85 -8.33 -3.27
CA LEU A 46 50.43 -8.30 -1.86
C LEU A 46 49.50 -7.11 -1.57
N PHE A 47 49.70 -5.98 -2.24
CA PHE A 47 48.83 -4.81 -2.14
C PHE A 47 47.44 -5.05 -2.82
N THR A 48 47.45 -5.75 -3.97
CA THR A 48 46.18 -6.09 -4.68
C THR A 48 45.40 -7.16 -3.91
N GLU A 49 46.06 -8.15 -3.29
CA GLU A 49 45.40 -9.13 -2.42
C GLU A 49 44.85 -8.48 -1.13
N SER A 50 45.57 -7.55 -0.54
CA SER A 50 45.12 -6.81 0.64
C SER A 50 43.96 -5.86 0.34
N LEU A 51 43.93 -5.25 -0.85
CA LEU A 51 42.81 -4.45 -1.34
C LEU A 51 41.57 -5.32 -1.69
N ALA A 52 41.76 -6.51 -2.26
CA ALA A 52 40.71 -7.46 -2.52
C ALA A 52 40.13 -8.03 -1.21
N TYR A 53 40.97 -8.32 -0.22
CA TYR A 53 40.53 -8.77 1.11
C TYR A 53 39.78 -7.66 1.89
N ALA A 54 40.20 -6.40 1.75
CA ALA A 54 39.48 -5.26 2.34
C ALA A 54 38.15 -4.94 1.66
N ALA A 55 38.02 -5.28 0.36
CA ALA A 55 36.76 -5.10 -0.38
C ALA A 55 35.71 -6.17 -0.03
N ASP A 56 36.13 -7.35 0.43
CA ASP A 56 35.28 -8.47 0.85
C ASP A 56 35.02 -8.52 2.37
N ALA A 57 35.42 -7.49 3.10
CA ALA A 57 35.02 -7.32 4.49
C ALA A 57 33.49 -7.17 4.49
N LYS A 58 32.75 -8.26 4.70
CA LYS A 58 31.29 -8.26 4.89
C LYS A 58 30.98 -7.19 5.93
N LYS A 59 30.40 -6.06 5.46
CA LYS A 59 29.88 -5.04 6.37
C LYS A 59 28.97 -5.74 7.37
N GLU A 60 29.23 -5.55 8.65
CA GLU A 60 28.34 -6.09 9.68
C GLU A 60 26.89 -5.72 9.36
N PRO A 61 25.95 -6.67 9.51
CA PRO A 61 24.56 -6.40 9.19
C PRO A 61 24.01 -5.28 10.09
N ILE A 62 23.34 -4.34 9.45
CA ILE A 62 22.70 -3.23 10.16
C ILE A 62 21.54 -3.81 10.98
N ARG A 63 21.66 -3.75 12.29
CA ARG A 63 20.59 -4.20 13.18
C ARG A 63 19.40 -3.26 13.12
N VAL A 64 18.23 -3.79 12.74
CA VAL A 64 16.95 -3.08 12.65
C VAL A 64 15.96 -3.73 13.61
N VAL A 65 15.61 -3.03 14.68
CA VAL A 65 14.63 -3.51 15.66
C VAL A 65 13.27 -3.00 15.22
N TYR A 66 12.41 -3.92 14.75
CA TYR A 66 11.03 -3.63 14.38
C TYR A 66 10.11 -3.86 15.59
N GLY A 67 9.67 -2.76 16.21
CA GLY A 67 8.63 -2.80 17.24
C GLY A 67 7.25 -2.81 16.61
N PHE A 68 6.41 -3.77 16.97
CA PHE A 68 5.09 -3.91 16.39
C PHE A 68 4.00 -4.12 17.44
N ASP A 69 2.78 -3.68 17.12
CA ASP A 69 1.61 -3.91 17.95
C ASP A 69 1.22 -5.39 17.90
N ARG A 70 1.30 -6.08 19.05
CA ARG A 70 1.01 -7.51 19.18
C ARG A 70 -0.47 -7.88 19.11
N GLU A 71 -1.37 -6.87 19.09
CA GLU A 71 -2.82 -7.03 19.11
C GLU A 71 -3.52 -6.32 17.95
N PHE A 72 -2.85 -6.19 16.79
CA PHE A 72 -3.40 -5.53 15.59
C PHE A 72 -3.54 -6.48 14.38
N PRO A 73 -4.18 -7.65 14.52
CA PRO A 73 -4.46 -8.52 13.37
C PRO A 73 -5.43 -7.84 12.39
N PRO A 74 -5.37 -8.12 11.09
CA PRO A 74 -4.44 -9.01 10.42
C PRO A 74 -3.12 -8.33 10.04
N PHE A 75 -2.83 -7.13 10.55
CA PHE A 75 -1.65 -6.34 10.19
C PHE A 75 -0.39 -6.80 10.94
N THR A 76 -0.44 -6.77 12.26
CA THR A 76 0.66 -7.22 13.14
C THR A 76 0.07 -7.89 14.38
N TYR A 77 0.56 -9.06 14.74
CA TYR A 77 0.19 -9.74 15.99
C TYR A 77 1.16 -10.87 16.31
N GLU A 78 1.10 -11.36 17.54
CA GLU A 78 1.74 -12.61 17.92
C GLU A 78 0.76 -13.76 17.73
N ASP A 79 1.21 -14.83 17.09
CA ASP A 79 0.43 -16.07 17.05
C ASP A 79 0.53 -16.83 18.40
N PRO A 80 -0.22 -17.93 18.57
CA PRO A 80 -0.15 -18.73 19.80
C PRO A 80 1.24 -19.33 20.10
N GLY A 81 2.12 -19.41 19.09
CA GLY A 81 3.52 -19.84 19.22
C GLY A 81 4.48 -18.72 19.62
N GLY A 82 4.01 -17.47 19.70
CA GLY A 82 4.82 -16.29 19.99
C GLY A 82 5.53 -15.72 18.76
N GLU A 83 5.20 -16.20 17.55
CA GLU A 83 5.79 -15.71 16.32
C GLU A 83 5.12 -14.42 15.83
N ALA A 84 5.93 -13.51 15.27
CA ALA A 84 5.44 -12.30 14.64
C ALA A 84 4.80 -12.63 13.29
N VAL A 85 3.50 -12.37 13.15
CA VAL A 85 2.70 -12.64 11.95
C VAL A 85 1.84 -11.44 11.56
N GLY A 86 1.41 -11.41 10.29
CA GLY A 86 0.52 -10.39 9.75
C GLY A 86 1.04 -9.76 8.47
N PHE A 87 0.16 -9.00 7.82
CA PHE A 87 0.46 -8.32 6.55
C PHE A 87 1.68 -7.40 6.65
N GLU A 88 1.72 -6.53 7.66
CA GLU A 88 2.82 -5.56 7.85
C GLU A 88 4.12 -6.27 8.26
N ILE A 89 4.04 -7.41 8.96
CA ILE A 89 5.21 -8.23 9.29
C ILE A 89 5.84 -8.79 8.01
N GLU A 90 5.03 -9.36 7.12
CA GLU A 90 5.50 -9.89 5.84
C GLU A 90 5.98 -8.76 4.91
N LEU A 91 5.29 -7.63 4.88
CA LEU A 91 5.69 -6.46 4.11
C LEU A 91 7.07 -5.94 4.56
N VAL A 92 7.31 -5.78 5.86
CA VAL A 92 8.62 -5.34 6.38
C VAL A 92 9.70 -6.38 6.06
N ARG A 93 9.42 -7.67 6.15
CA ARG A 93 10.36 -8.71 5.71
C ARG A 93 10.71 -8.57 4.22
N ALA A 94 9.72 -8.34 3.35
CA ALA A 94 9.91 -8.13 1.92
C ALA A 94 10.70 -6.84 1.60
N ILE A 95 10.44 -5.75 2.34
CA ILE A 95 11.16 -4.47 2.21
C ILE A 95 12.66 -4.66 2.46
N PHE A 96 13.04 -5.39 3.49
CA PHE A 96 14.45 -5.59 3.86
C PHE A 96 15.10 -6.81 3.21
N HIS A 97 14.34 -7.61 2.45
CA HIS A 97 14.89 -8.76 1.73
C HIS A 97 15.98 -8.33 0.73
N GLY A 98 17.12 -9.04 0.76
CA GLY A 98 18.28 -8.74 -0.10
C GLY A 98 19.09 -7.50 0.32
N THR A 99 18.81 -6.91 1.48
CA THR A 99 19.61 -5.82 2.05
C THR A 99 20.61 -6.34 3.10
N ASN A 100 21.56 -5.49 3.50
CA ASN A 100 22.48 -5.79 4.62
C ASN A 100 21.85 -5.45 5.97
N ALA A 101 20.54 -5.70 6.16
CA ALA A 101 19.84 -5.48 7.42
C ALA A 101 19.50 -6.80 8.11
N SER A 102 19.66 -6.83 9.43
CA SER A 102 19.21 -7.92 10.30
C SER A 102 17.98 -7.44 11.08
N LEU A 103 16.81 -8.03 10.79
CA LEU A 103 15.55 -7.69 11.45
C LEU A 103 15.43 -8.42 12.79
N VAL A 104 15.08 -7.67 13.82
CA VAL A 104 14.70 -8.18 15.14
C VAL A 104 13.28 -7.74 15.43
N PHE A 105 12.36 -8.68 15.54
CA PHE A 105 10.95 -8.41 15.83
C PHE A 105 10.72 -8.29 17.33
N ARG A 106 10.08 -7.20 17.76
CA ARG A 106 9.76 -6.93 19.17
C ARG A 106 8.28 -6.64 19.32
N PRO A 107 7.49 -7.61 19.83
CA PRO A 107 6.08 -7.39 20.12
C PRO A 107 5.90 -6.47 21.34
N MET A 108 4.92 -5.58 21.28
CA MET A 108 4.55 -4.72 22.41
C MET A 108 3.12 -4.22 22.26
N ARG A 109 2.57 -3.60 23.27
CA ARG A 109 1.29 -2.91 23.18
C ARG A 109 1.45 -1.57 22.47
N TRP A 110 0.40 -1.13 21.78
CA TRP A 110 0.39 0.09 20.98
C TRP A 110 0.85 1.34 21.76
N GLU A 111 0.39 1.50 22.99
CA GLU A 111 0.75 2.66 23.82
C GLU A 111 2.25 2.81 24.09
N ARG A 112 3.00 1.71 24.05
CA ARG A 112 4.45 1.73 24.25
C ARG A 112 5.26 2.07 23.01
N ILE A 113 4.70 1.82 21.82
CA ILE A 113 5.42 1.99 20.55
C ILE A 113 5.96 3.41 20.39
N SER A 114 5.14 4.43 20.68
CA SER A 114 5.54 5.83 20.55
C SER A 114 6.73 6.18 21.43
N LEU A 115 6.75 5.71 22.68
CA LEU A 115 7.84 5.93 23.62
C LEU A 115 9.12 5.23 23.18
N GLU A 116 9.03 3.96 22.87
CA GLU A 116 10.18 3.11 22.47
C GLU A 116 10.79 3.60 21.14
N LEU A 117 9.96 4.06 20.18
CA LEU A 117 10.43 4.61 18.91
C LEU A 117 11.14 5.96 19.12
N SER A 118 10.62 6.84 19.99
CA SER A 118 11.28 8.11 20.35
C SER A 118 12.59 7.89 21.05
N ALA A 119 12.65 6.93 21.97
CA ALA A 119 13.86 6.58 22.73
C ALA A 119 14.92 5.87 21.87
N GLY A 120 14.55 5.38 20.65
CA GLY A 120 15.45 4.63 19.78
C GLY A 120 15.71 3.19 20.20
N THR A 121 14.97 2.67 21.17
CA THR A 121 15.03 1.26 21.58
C THR A 121 14.45 0.32 20.54
N ILE A 122 13.51 0.84 19.73
CA ILE A 122 13.12 0.27 18.43
C ILE A 122 13.52 1.22 17.31
N THR A 123 13.87 0.65 16.16
CA THR A 123 14.34 1.39 14.99
C THR A 123 13.19 1.90 14.16
N LEU A 124 12.16 1.06 13.97
CA LEU A 124 10.96 1.37 13.18
C LEU A 124 9.74 0.66 13.74
N THR A 125 8.58 1.13 13.31
CA THR A 125 7.28 0.47 13.45
C THR A 125 6.46 0.66 12.18
N SER A 126 5.44 -0.14 11.98
CA SER A 126 4.47 0.02 10.89
C SER A 126 3.05 0.21 11.43
N GLY A 127 2.08 0.41 10.53
CA GLY A 127 0.70 0.59 10.93
C GLY A 127 0.40 1.95 11.58
N MET A 128 1.29 2.93 11.46
CA MET A 128 1.14 4.23 12.09
C MET A 128 0.58 5.27 11.11
N VAL A 129 -0.53 5.90 11.48
CA VAL A 129 -1.04 7.07 10.74
C VAL A 129 -0.13 8.25 10.98
N ARG A 130 0.28 8.93 9.90
CA ARG A 130 1.08 10.14 9.95
C ARG A 130 0.19 11.32 10.39
N THR A 131 0.57 12.00 11.45
CA THR A 131 -0.04 13.25 11.91
C THR A 131 1.03 14.33 12.03
N GLN A 132 0.63 15.60 12.07
CA GLN A 132 1.57 16.71 12.26
C GLN A 132 2.41 16.51 13.53
N GLN A 133 1.78 16.16 14.65
CA GLN A 133 2.46 15.91 15.92
C GLN A 133 3.46 14.74 15.81
N ARG A 134 3.05 13.61 15.20
CA ARG A 134 3.94 12.45 15.02
C ARG A 134 5.10 12.77 14.08
N SER A 135 4.88 13.61 13.06
CA SER A 135 5.93 14.04 12.13
C SER A 135 7.02 14.91 12.79
N GLN A 136 6.75 15.50 13.94
CA GLN A 136 7.77 16.18 14.75
C GLN A 136 8.67 15.19 15.51
N LEU A 137 8.21 13.97 15.77
CA LEU A 137 8.89 12.96 16.57
C LEU A 137 9.58 11.88 15.72
N TYR A 138 9.00 11.53 14.57
CA TYR A 138 9.43 10.41 13.73
C TYR A 138 9.61 10.82 12.28
N LEU A 139 10.39 10.02 11.54
CA LEU A 139 10.40 10.01 10.09
C LEU A 139 9.34 9.02 9.59
N PHE A 140 8.73 9.29 8.43
CA PHE A 140 7.71 8.43 7.84
C PHE A 140 8.09 8.04 6.41
N SER A 141 7.71 6.83 6.01
CA SER A 141 7.85 6.40 4.61
C SER A 141 7.12 7.35 3.66
N ASP A 142 7.69 7.55 2.47
CA ASP A 142 7.13 8.46 1.44
C ASP A 142 5.80 7.94 0.90
N LYS A 143 5.70 6.60 0.79
CA LYS A 143 4.46 5.93 0.34
C LYS A 143 3.79 5.22 1.52
N PRO A 144 2.46 5.12 1.50
CA PRO A 144 1.72 4.37 2.51
C PRO A 144 2.00 2.87 2.41
N SER A 145 1.94 2.20 3.56
CA SER A 145 1.92 0.74 3.64
C SER A 145 0.51 0.17 3.45
N PHE A 146 -0.53 0.91 3.87
CA PHE A 146 -1.92 0.45 3.74
C PHE A 146 -2.91 1.62 3.80
N PRO A 147 -3.98 1.64 2.95
CA PRO A 147 -5.12 2.55 3.12
C PRO A 147 -5.98 2.10 4.29
N LEU A 148 -6.36 3.02 5.16
CA LEU A 148 -7.11 2.72 6.38
C LEU A 148 -8.42 3.50 6.42
N GLN A 149 -9.53 2.81 6.62
CA GLN A 149 -10.82 3.42 6.89
C GLN A 149 -11.16 3.33 8.38
N ILE A 150 -11.54 4.44 8.96
CA ILE A 150 -12.05 4.53 10.34
C ILE A 150 -13.56 4.64 10.27
N ARG A 151 -14.26 3.77 10.98
CA ARG A 151 -15.72 3.73 11.00
C ARG A 151 -16.28 3.61 12.41
N LEU A 152 -17.55 3.90 12.53
CA LEU A 152 -18.33 3.54 13.71
C LEU A 152 -18.86 2.12 13.56
N PHE A 153 -18.73 1.36 14.64
CA PHE A 153 -19.34 0.06 14.82
C PHE A 153 -20.45 0.17 15.87
N THR A 154 -21.57 -0.46 15.60
CA THR A 154 -22.71 -0.50 16.50
C THR A 154 -23.42 -1.85 16.36
N LYS A 155 -24.37 -2.15 17.22
CA LYS A 155 -25.22 -3.32 17.05
C LYS A 155 -26.20 -3.13 15.88
N ILE A 156 -26.51 -4.18 15.15
CA ILE A 156 -27.31 -4.17 13.92
C ILE A 156 -28.70 -3.54 14.09
N TYR A 157 -29.25 -3.51 15.30
CA TYR A 157 -30.52 -2.86 15.61
C TYR A 157 -30.38 -1.36 15.95
N ASN A 158 -29.17 -0.85 16.19
CA ASN A 158 -28.86 0.56 16.48
C ASN A 158 -28.21 1.20 15.26
N ARG A 159 -28.90 1.28 14.13
CA ARG A 159 -28.37 1.85 12.90
C ARG A 159 -28.52 3.37 12.86
N PHE A 160 -27.58 4.07 13.47
CA PHE A 160 -27.48 5.53 13.34
C PHE A 160 -26.57 5.87 12.14
N PRO A 161 -27.05 6.55 11.08
CA PRO A 161 -26.29 6.76 9.85
C PRO A 161 -25.14 7.77 9.96
N SER A 162 -25.02 8.50 11.07
CA SER A 162 -23.96 9.51 11.22
C SER A 162 -23.49 9.68 12.66
N LEU A 163 -22.25 10.15 12.84
CA LEU A 163 -21.65 10.43 14.15
C LEU A 163 -22.45 11.49 14.94
N SER A 164 -23.11 12.43 14.25
CA SER A 164 -23.92 13.48 14.88
C SER A 164 -25.06 12.92 15.73
N LEU A 165 -25.59 11.75 15.42
CA LEU A 165 -26.65 11.09 16.18
C LEU A 165 -26.18 10.46 17.49
N PHE A 166 -24.86 10.39 17.71
CA PHE A 166 -24.27 9.92 18.96
C PHE A 166 -23.95 11.06 19.93
N ARG A 167 -24.36 12.30 19.64
CA ARG A 167 -24.21 13.41 20.59
C ARG A 167 -24.89 13.08 21.92
N GLY A 168 -24.17 13.30 23.02
CA GLY A 168 -24.62 12.94 24.36
C GLY A 168 -24.54 11.45 24.72
N GLN A 169 -24.22 10.59 23.73
CA GLN A 169 -24.02 9.16 23.96
C GLN A 169 -22.53 8.82 24.16
N SER A 170 -22.27 7.66 24.77
CA SER A 170 -20.90 7.19 24.97
C SER A 170 -20.42 6.44 23.73
N VAL A 171 -19.27 6.86 23.17
CA VAL A 171 -18.57 6.20 22.07
C VAL A 171 -17.23 5.67 22.58
N GLY A 172 -17.02 4.37 22.44
CA GLY A 172 -15.78 3.70 22.82
C GLY A 172 -14.68 3.91 21.77
N VAL A 173 -13.41 3.99 22.22
CA VAL A 173 -12.26 4.12 21.35
C VAL A 173 -11.00 3.58 22.06
N GLU A 174 -10.01 3.12 21.31
CA GLU A 174 -8.70 2.75 21.84
C GLU A 174 -7.90 4.00 22.24
N GLN A 175 -7.36 3.99 23.45
CA GLN A 175 -6.59 5.11 24.01
C GLN A 175 -5.34 5.42 23.17
N GLY A 176 -5.08 6.72 22.92
CA GLY A 176 -3.89 7.19 22.20
C GLY A 176 -3.86 6.86 20.70
N SER A 177 -4.95 6.28 20.18
CA SER A 177 -5.08 5.97 18.75
C SER A 177 -5.36 7.22 17.90
N TYR A 178 -5.26 7.09 16.57
CA TYR A 178 -5.67 8.15 15.64
C TYR A 178 -7.17 8.46 15.76
N GLN A 179 -8.01 7.43 15.85
CA GLN A 179 -9.47 7.60 15.99
C GLN A 179 -9.89 8.23 17.33
N HIS A 180 -9.10 8.07 18.39
CA HIS A 180 -9.34 8.80 19.64
C HIS A 180 -9.26 10.31 19.41
N ARG A 181 -8.21 10.78 18.76
CA ARG A 181 -8.07 12.21 18.42
C ARG A 181 -9.11 12.71 17.44
N LEU A 182 -9.54 11.84 16.51
CA LEU A 182 -10.61 12.15 15.59
C LEU A 182 -11.90 12.48 16.34
N LEU A 183 -12.27 11.68 17.34
CA LEU A 183 -13.44 11.92 18.16
C LEU A 183 -13.28 13.15 19.07
N GLU A 184 -12.10 13.36 19.65
CA GLU A 184 -11.80 14.58 20.44
C GLU A 184 -12.02 15.86 19.61
N ASN A 185 -11.53 15.88 18.37
CA ASN A 185 -11.67 17.01 17.47
C ASN A 185 -13.13 17.24 17.01
N TYR A 186 -13.92 16.17 16.92
CA TYR A 186 -15.34 16.28 16.53
C TYR A 186 -16.17 16.98 17.62
N GLY A 187 -15.94 16.67 18.89
CA GLY A 187 -16.64 17.23 20.04
C GLY A 187 -18.08 16.75 20.22
N GLY A 188 -18.66 17.07 21.39
CA GLY A 188 -20.07 16.77 21.71
C GLY A 188 -20.41 15.30 21.94
N ILE A 189 -19.42 14.42 22.07
CA ILE A 189 -19.54 12.99 22.31
C ILE A 189 -18.89 12.63 23.64
N ASN A 190 -19.49 11.73 24.42
CA ASN A 190 -18.89 11.16 25.61
C ASN A 190 -17.91 10.08 25.21
N ILE A 191 -16.62 10.40 25.14
CA ILE A 191 -15.57 9.46 24.72
C ILE A 191 -15.22 8.56 25.91
N LYS A 192 -15.32 7.24 25.74
CA LYS A 192 -14.80 6.23 26.66
C LYS A 192 -13.59 5.57 26.05
N THR A 193 -12.44 5.70 26.69
CA THR A 193 -11.19 5.10 26.22
C THR A 193 -10.98 3.72 26.82
N TYR A 194 -10.42 2.82 26.01
CA TYR A 194 -10.06 1.46 26.38
C TYR A 194 -8.58 1.19 26.09
N PRO A 195 -7.90 0.36 26.90
CA PRO A 195 -6.49 0.05 26.68
C PRO A 195 -6.23 -0.81 25.45
N GLY A 196 -7.26 -1.54 24.98
CA GLY A 196 -7.17 -2.39 23.81
C GLY A 196 -8.51 -2.50 23.07
N ARG A 197 -8.43 -3.03 21.86
CA ARG A 197 -9.56 -3.15 20.93
C ARG A 197 -10.61 -4.15 21.43
N VAL A 198 -10.15 -5.25 22.02
CA VAL A 198 -11.02 -6.29 22.57
C VAL A 198 -11.90 -5.74 23.68
N ASP A 199 -11.31 -4.92 24.55
CA ASP A 199 -12.04 -4.29 25.66
C ASP A 199 -13.12 -3.33 25.15
N GLY A 200 -12.78 -2.51 24.15
CA GLY A 200 -13.74 -1.59 23.52
C GLY A 200 -14.87 -2.29 22.78
N LEU A 201 -14.57 -3.37 22.05
CA LEU A 201 -15.59 -4.18 21.38
C LEU A 201 -16.48 -4.93 22.38
N ARG A 202 -15.90 -5.40 23.47
CA ARG A 202 -16.67 -6.03 24.56
C ARG A 202 -17.63 -5.04 25.20
N ALA A 203 -17.18 -3.79 25.44
CA ALA A 203 -18.02 -2.74 25.98
C ALA A 203 -19.20 -2.41 25.06
N LEU A 204 -18.97 -2.39 23.71
CA LEU A 204 -20.05 -2.27 22.74
C LEU A 204 -21.00 -3.49 22.78
N TYR A 205 -20.45 -4.69 22.87
CA TYR A 205 -21.25 -5.92 22.94
C TYR A 205 -22.14 -5.97 24.19
N LEU A 206 -21.67 -5.42 25.32
CA LEU A 206 -22.39 -5.35 26.59
C LEU A 206 -23.26 -4.08 26.77
N ASP A 207 -23.41 -3.25 25.70
CA ASP A 207 -24.16 -1.99 25.74
C ASP A 207 -23.59 -0.91 26.72
N GLU A 208 -22.34 -1.02 27.13
CA GLU A 208 -21.66 -0.02 27.96
C GLU A 208 -21.33 1.26 27.17
N VAL A 209 -21.25 1.14 25.84
CA VAL A 209 -21.14 2.24 24.87
C VAL A 209 -22.11 2.01 23.72
N ALA A 210 -22.61 3.10 23.13
CA ALA A 210 -23.56 3.05 22.02
C ALA A 210 -22.89 2.71 20.68
N ALA A 211 -21.60 3.06 20.54
CA ALA A 211 -20.79 2.76 19.37
C ALA A 211 -19.30 2.58 19.75
N TYR A 212 -18.54 1.98 18.84
CA TYR A 212 -17.09 1.86 18.95
C TYR A 212 -16.44 2.41 17.66
N CYS A 213 -15.51 3.35 17.80
CA CYS A 213 -14.79 3.97 16.69
C CYS A 213 -13.47 3.25 16.45
N ALA A 214 -13.30 2.62 15.27
CA ALA A 214 -12.14 1.78 15.03
C ALA A 214 -11.84 1.57 13.54
N PRO A 215 -10.61 1.08 13.20
CA PRO A 215 -10.26 0.61 11.86
C PRO A 215 -11.09 -0.60 11.44
N VAL A 216 -11.52 -0.64 10.17
CA VAL A 216 -12.44 -1.65 9.65
C VAL A 216 -11.88 -3.07 9.75
N GLN A 217 -10.72 -3.32 9.15
CA GLN A 217 -10.18 -4.67 8.96
C GLN A 217 -9.87 -5.37 10.29
N ASN A 218 -9.24 -4.64 11.20
CA ASN A 218 -8.89 -5.16 12.52
C ASN A 218 -10.14 -5.44 13.36
N THR A 219 -11.13 -4.57 13.29
CA THR A 219 -12.37 -4.70 14.06
C THR A 219 -13.18 -5.90 13.61
N TYR A 220 -13.35 -6.12 12.30
CA TYR A 220 -14.02 -7.31 11.78
C TYR A 220 -13.29 -8.62 12.12
N TYR A 221 -11.95 -8.59 12.15
CA TYR A 221 -11.19 -9.75 12.62
C TYR A 221 -11.62 -10.17 14.03
N TYR A 222 -11.72 -9.20 14.96
CA TYR A 222 -12.14 -9.48 16.33
C TYR A 222 -13.64 -9.78 16.46
N ILE A 223 -14.50 -9.13 15.70
CA ILE A 223 -15.95 -9.47 15.64
C ILE A 223 -16.12 -10.94 15.29
N ASN A 224 -15.42 -11.42 14.28
CA ASN A 224 -15.47 -12.82 13.86
C ASN A 224 -14.86 -13.76 14.91
N LYS A 225 -13.68 -13.42 15.45
CA LYS A 225 -12.99 -14.24 16.46
C LYS A 225 -13.77 -14.37 17.76
N LEU A 226 -14.50 -13.32 18.16
CA LEU A 226 -15.28 -13.27 19.41
C LEU A 226 -16.74 -13.67 19.22
N ASN A 227 -17.16 -14.00 18.00
CA ASN A 227 -18.55 -14.31 17.64
C ASN A 227 -19.53 -13.16 17.97
N TYR A 228 -19.11 -11.91 17.79
CA TYR A 228 -19.94 -10.72 18.01
C TYR A 228 -20.73 -10.32 16.73
N GLY A 229 -21.31 -11.29 16.05
CA GLY A 229 -21.99 -11.11 14.75
C GLY A 229 -23.15 -10.11 14.73
N ALA A 230 -23.62 -9.67 15.91
CA ALA A 230 -24.58 -8.57 16.00
C ALA A 230 -23.95 -7.17 15.85
N ILE A 231 -22.63 -7.06 15.72
CA ILE A 231 -21.91 -5.78 15.55
C ILE A 231 -21.58 -5.61 14.06
N THR A 232 -21.85 -4.43 13.52
CA THR A 232 -21.55 -4.05 12.15
C THR A 232 -21.17 -2.58 12.04
N THR A 233 -20.62 -2.16 10.91
CA THR A 233 -20.37 -0.75 10.61
C THR A 233 -21.66 -0.01 10.32
N VAL A 234 -21.67 1.30 10.61
CA VAL A 234 -22.77 2.22 10.28
C VAL A 234 -22.25 3.51 9.65
N GLY A 235 -23.07 4.10 8.83
CA GLY A 235 -22.81 5.38 8.17
C GLY A 235 -21.60 5.36 7.22
N THR A 236 -21.20 6.54 6.79
CA THR A 236 -20.00 6.75 5.99
C THR A 236 -18.72 6.60 6.83
N PRO A 237 -17.55 6.35 6.21
CA PRO A 237 -16.28 6.42 6.94
C PRO A 237 -16.11 7.76 7.66
N LEU A 238 -15.69 7.73 8.92
CA LEU A 238 -15.34 8.94 9.68
C LEU A 238 -14.00 9.53 9.25
N GLY A 239 -13.16 8.72 8.68
CA GLY A 239 -11.88 9.11 8.13
C GLY A 239 -11.36 8.05 7.17
N ILE A 240 -10.77 8.51 6.08
CA ILE A 240 -9.97 7.69 5.17
C ILE A 240 -8.56 8.23 5.30
N THR A 241 -7.64 7.39 5.71
CA THR A 241 -6.26 7.76 5.99
C THR A 241 -5.31 6.66 5.55
N GLU A 242 -4.02 6.88 5.75
CA GLU A 242 -2.99 5.96 5.33
C GLU A 242 -2.11 5.54 6.51
N MET A 243 -1.90 4.24 6.66
CA MET A 243 -0.83 3.74 7.50
C MET A 243 0.52 3.86 6.78
N ARG A 244 1.54 4.17 7.54
CA ARG A 244 2.92 4.31 7.06
C ARG A 244 3.89 3.61 8.01
N ILE A 245 5.09 3.38 7.51
CA ILE A 245 6.19 2.92 8.33
C ILE A 245 6.84 4.15 8.96
N ALA A 246 6.85 4.18 10.30
CA ALA A 246 7.50 5.22 11.08
C ALA A 246 8.89 4.74 11.53
N VAL A 247 9.88 5.59 11.39
CA VAL A 247 11.29 5.32 11.69
C VAL A 247 11.78 6.32 12.74
N ASN A 248 12.63 5.86 13.66
CA ASN A 248 13.27 6.75 14.64
C ASN A 248 13.94 7.94 13.93
N ARG A 249 13.78 9.14 14.51
CA ARG A 249 14.21 10.40 13.88
C ARG A 249 15.69 10.43 13.48
N ASN A 250 16.54 9.71 14.21
CA ASN A 250 17.98 9.67 13.97
C ASN A 250 18.42 8.59 12.97
N ARG A 251 17.48 7.83 12.38
CA ARG A 251 17.75 6.71 11.49
C ARG A 251 17.26 6.99 10.05
N GLY A 252 17.72 8.12 9.48
CA GLY A 252 17.49 8.44 8.07
C GLY A 252 18.08 7.43 7.09
N ASP A 253 19.12 6.68 7.49
CA ASP A 253 19.65 5.53 6.77
C ASP A 253 18.60 4.45 6.57
N ILE A 254 17.89 4.09 7.64
CA ILE A 254 16.81 3.08 7.59
C ILE A 254 15.59 3.60 6.83
N LEU A 255 15.26 4.89 6.95
CA LEU A 255 14.16 5.45 6.15
C LEU A 255 14.41 5.30 4.65
N ARG A 256 15.63 5.56 4.17
CA ARG A 256 15.98 5.32 2.76
C ARG A 256 15.78 3.86 2.37
N MET A 257 16.28 2.91 3.18
CA MET A 257 16.08 1.48 2.93
C MET A 257 14.59 1.10 2.89
N VAL A 258 13.77 1.67 3.77
CA VAL A 258 12.31 1.48 3.79
C VAL A 258 11.67 2.01 2.51
N ASN A 259 12.01 3.23 2.08
CA ASN A 259 11.42 3.85 0.88
C ASN A 259 11.80 3.07 -0.39
N ASP A 260 13.07 2.72 -0.56
CA ASP A 260 13.56 1.95 -1.71
C ASP A 260 12.95 0.54 -1.73
N GLY A 261 12.91 -0.13 -0.57
CA GLY A 261 12.33 -1.45 -0.42
C GLY A 261 10.82 -1.45 -0.69
N LEU A 262 10.08 -0.49 -0.15
CA LEU A 262 8.63 -0.37 -0.36
C LEU A 262 8.30 -0.07 -1.83
N ALA A 263 9.09 0.78 -2.48
CA ALA A 263 8.95 1.06 -3.91
C ALA A 263 9.20 -0.21 -4.74
N ARG A 264 10.24 -0.98 -4.43
CA ARG A 264 10.56 -2.26 -5.09
C ARG A 264 9.45 -3.28 -4.90
N VAL A 265 8.97 -3.48 -3.67
CA VAL A 265 7.91 -4.46 -3.35
C VAL A 265 6.60 -4.12 -4.07
N LYS A 266 6.26 -2.82 -4.18
CA LYS A 266 5.08 -2.39 -4.95
C LYS A 266 5.28 -2.56 -6.46
N ALA A 267 6.45 -2.26 -6.99
CA ALA A 267 6.73 -2.39 -8.43
C ALA A 267 6.83 -3.85 -8.90
N SER A 268 7.23 -4.77 -8.04
CA SER A 268 7.35 -6.20 -8.37
C SER A 268 6.04 -6.98 -8.31
N GLY A 269 4.94 -6.38 -7.84
CA GLY A 269 3.67 -7.07 -7.57
C GLY A 269 3.64 -7.88 -6.26
N GLU A 270 4.74 -7.92 -5.52
CA GLU A 270 4.81 -8.62 -4.22
C GLU A 270 3.85 -8.01 -3.19
N TYR A 271 3.67 -6.67 -3.22
CA TYR A 271 2.68 -5.99 -2.39
C TYR A 271 1.27 -6.52 -2.66
N ASP A 272 0.87 -6.63 -3.93
CA ASP A 272 -0.46 -7.10 -4.32
C ASP A 272 -0.65 -8.57 -3.94
N ARG A 273 0.40 -9.40 -4.06
CA ARG A 273 0.39 -10.80 -3.59
C ARG A 273 0.15 -10.89 -2.08
N LEU A 274 0.84 -10.07 -1.29
CA LEU A 274 0.64 -10.00 0.17
C LEU A 274 -0.75 -9.47 0.52
N TYR A 275 -1.19 -8.41 -0.17
CA TYR A 275 -2.52 -7.84 0.03
C TYR A 275 -3.61 -8.90 -0.25
N ARG A 276 -3.51 -9.59 -1.37
CA ARG A 276 -4.45 -10.67 -1.75
C ARG A 276 -4.50 -11.78 -0.70
N LYS A 277 -3.34 -12.22 -0.22
CA LYS A 277 -3.23 -13.25 0.82
C LYS A 277 -3.98 -12.89 2.11
N TRP A 278 -3.89 -11.63 2.54
CA TRP A 278 -4.36 -11.22 3.86
C TRP A 278 -5.77 -10.62 3.88
N PHE A 279 -6.21 -10.02 2.78
CA PHE A 279 -7.45 -9.22 2.77
C PHE A 279 -8.47 -9.65 1.72
N VAL A 280 -8.09 -10.46 0.74
CA VAL A 280 -9.00 -10.86 -0.32
C VAL A 280 -9.55 -12.26 -0.05
N ARG A 281 -10.88 -12.34 -0.03
CA ARG A 281 -11.59 -13.61 -0.04
C ARG A 281 -11.97 -13.93 -1.49
N GLU A 282 -11.36 -14.97 -2.05
CA GLU A 282 -11.63 -15.43 -3.41
C GLU A 282 -13.11 -15.78 -3.59
N LEU A 283 -13.58 -15.61 -4.81
CA LEU A 283 -14.93 -16.01 -5.20
C LEU A 283 -14.93 -17.49 -5.65
N SER A 284 -15.91 -18.24 -5.22
CA SER A 284 -16.18 -19.54 -5.79
C SER A 284 -16.60 -19.41 -7.27
N THR A 285 -16.47 -20.47 -8.04
CA THR A 285 -16.96 -20.49 -9.43
C THR A 285 -18.44 -20.19 -9.50
N GLU A 286 -19.21 -20.74 -8.56
CA GLU A 286 -20.66 -20.51 -8.44
C GLU A 286 -20.99 -19.01 -8.19
N ASP A 287 -20.25 -18.34 -7.28
CA ASP A 287 -20.42 -16.90 -7.05
C ASP A 287 -20.11 -16.09 -8.32
N GLN A 288 -19.06 -16.48 -9.08
CA GLN A 288 -18.67 -15.79 -10.32
C GLN A 288 -19.73 -15.94 -11.41
N GLU A 289 -20.27 -17.14 -11.59
CA GLU A 289 -21.34 -17.44 -12.53
C GLU A 289 -22.64 -16.71 -12.15
N ALA A 290 -23.00 -16.72 -10.87
CA ALA A 290 -24.19 -16.03 -10.35
C ALA A 290 -24.08 -14.50 -10.59
N LEU A 291 -22.93 -13.89 -10.26
CA LEU A 291 -22.71 -12.46 -10.50
C LEU A 291 -22.78 -12.11 -12.00
N THR A 292 -22.17 -12.94 -12.85
CA THR A 292 -22.21 -12.73 -14.31
C THR A 292 -23.64 -12.83 -14.85
N GLY A 293 -24.44 -13.79 -14.35
CA GLY A 293 -25.85 -13.93 -14.68
C GLY A 293 -26.69 -12.71 -14.30
N VAL A 294 -26.43 -12.15 -13.12
CA VAL A 294 -27.10 -10.92 -12.66
C VAL A 294 -26.71 -9.72 -13.54
N ALA A 295 -25.42 -9.56 -13.87
CA ALA A 295 -24.96 -8.47 -14.75
C ALA A 295 -25.56 -8.59 -16.16
N LYS A 296 -25.59 -9.80 -16.73
CA LYS A 296 -26.26 -10.08 -18.01
C LYS A 296 -27.73 -9.66 -17.99
N THR A 297 -28.48 -10.07 -16.97
CA THR A 297 -29.89 -9.71 -16.83
C THR A 297 -30.06 -8.20 -16.71
N ALA A 298 -29.21 -7.53 -15.98
CA ALA A 298 -29.20 -6.08 -15.83
C ALA A 298 -28.88 -5.34 -17.14
N ALA A 299 -28.15 -5.95 -18.07
CA ALA A 299 -27.84 -5.36 -19.37
C ALA A 299 -29.01 -5.25 -20.32
N ILE A 300 -30.05 -6.11 -20.17
CA ILE A 300 -31.21 -6.17 -21.10
C ILE A 300 -31.94 -4.84 -21.22
N PRO A 301 -32.32 -4.13 -20.12
CA PRO A 301 -33.02 -2.85 -20.20
C PRO A 301 -32.09 -1.65 -20.42
N ALA A 302 -30.81 -1.83 -20.74
CA ALA A 302 -29.89 -0.72 -20.89
C ALA A 302 -30.33 0.29 -21.93
N TYR A 303 -30.30 1.58 -21.60
CA TYR A 303 -30.61 2.66 -22.52
C TYR A 303 -29.35 3.08 -23.28
N ALA A 304 -29.23 2.61 -24.53
CA ALA A 304 -28.00 2.80 -25.34
C ALA A 304 -28.35 3.23 -26.80
N PRO A 305 -29.02 4.39 -26.98
CA PRO A 305 -29.50 4.82 -28.34
C PRO A 305 -28.33 5.28 -29.23
N TYR A 306 -27.19 5.65 -28.71
CA TYR A 306 -26.05 6.19 -29.46
C TYR A 306 -24.95 5.14 -29.65
N GLY A 307 -24.82 4.17 -28.74
CA GLY A 307 -23.92 3.05 -28.81
C GLY A 307 -24.51 1.84 -29.52
N LYS A 308 -23.68 0.83 -29.74
CA LYS A 308 -24.16 -0.39 -30.38
C LYS A 308 -24.78 -1.40 -29.41
N LYS A 309 -24.34 -1.36 -28.13
CA LYS A 309 -24.79 -2.28 -27.10
C LYS A 309 -24.75 -1.61 -25.72
N GLY A 310 -25.82 -1.81 -24.97
CA GLY A 310 -25.83 -1.51 -23.55
C GLY A 310 -25.03 -2.50 -22.72
N SER A 311 -24.78 -2.16 -21.48
CA SER A 311 -24.10 -3.03 -20.52
C SER A 311 -24.86 -3.09 -19.20
N GLY A 312 -24.69 -4.19 -18.48
CA GLY A 312 -25.14 -4.34 -17.10
C GLY A 312 -23.97 -4.65 -16.19
N ALA A 313 -24.11 -4.31 -14.94
CA ALA A 313 -23.14 -4.62 -13.91
C ALA A 313 -23.79 -5.27 -12.69
N ALA A 314 -23.02 -6.07 -11.99
CA ALA A 314 -23.34 -6.59 -10.65
C ALA A 314 -22.19 -6.29 -9.70
N VAL A 315 -22.52 -5.81 -8.50
CA VAL A 315 -21.58 -5.52 -7.42
C VAL A 315 -21.99 -6.35 -6.20
N LEU A 316 -21.07 -7.16 -5.70
CA LEU A 316 -21.22 -7.96 -4.49
C LEU A 316 -20.66 -7.19 -3.30
N THR A 317 -21.42 -7.10 -2.22
CA THR A 317 -20.98 -6.49 -0.95
C THR A 317 -20.37 -7.51 -0.01
N ALA A 318 -19.70 -7.05 1.03
CA ALA A 318 -19.16 -7.92 2.10
C ALA A 318 -20.25 -8.65 2.88
N THR A 319 -21.47 -8.10 2.94
CA THR A 319 -22.66 -8.73 3.55
C THR A 319 -23.30 -9.81 2.69
N GLY A 320 -22.81 -10.02 1.45
CA GLY A 320 -23.34 -11.00 0.50
C GLY A 320 -24.50 -10.50 -0.35
N LYS A 321 -24.90 -9.22 -0.22
CA LYS A 321 -25.93 -8.65 -1.10
C LYS A 321 -25.35 -8.32 -2.48
N VAL A 322 -26.16 -8.45 -3.51
CA VAL A 322 -25.81 -8.12 -4.89
C VAL A 322 -26.65 -6.94 -5.37
N TYR A 323 -25.97 -5.91 -5.84
CA TYR A 323 -26.58 -4.74 -6.46
C TYR A 323 -26.29 -4.73 -7.95
N SER A 324 -27.32 -4.54 -8.76
CA SER A 324 -27.17 -4.51 -10.21
C SER A 324 -27.79 -3.28 -10.83
N ALA A 325 -27.22 -2.83 -11.94
CA ALA A 325 -27.72 -1.73 -12.74
C ALA A 325 -27.29 -1.88 -14.20
N CYS A 326 -27.96 -1.11 -15.09
CA CYS A 326 -27.57 -1.00 -16.50
C CYS A 326 -26.87 0.33 -16.80
N SER A 327 -26.23 0.40 -17.95
CA SER A 327 -25.75 1.68 -18.50
C SER A 327 -26.92 2.53 -19.03
N VAL A 328 -26.76 3.85 -18.89
CA VAL A 328 -27.69 4.84 -19.43
C VAL A 328 -26.87 5.85 -20.23
N GLU A 329 -27.02 5.83 -21.54
CA GLU A 329 -26.34 6.78 -22.43
C GLU A 329 -27.05 8.15 -22.44
N ASN A 330 -26.26 9.18 -22.66
CA ASN A 330 -26.71 10.54 -22.87
C ASN A 330 -26.10 11.05 -24.19
N ALA A 331 -26.79 12.00 -24.84
CA ALA A 331 -26.29 12.67 -26.05
C ALA A 331 -24.90 13.33 -25.79
N ASP A 332 -24.73 13.87 -24.59
CA ASP A 332 -23.39 14.23 -24.08
C ASP A 332 -22.76 13.00 -23.40
N PRO A 333 -21.65 12.43 -23.95
CA PRO A 333 -21.01 11.27 -23.38
C PRO A 333 -20.53 11.46 -21.92
N ALA A 334 -20.20 12.70 -21.52
CA ALA A 334 -19.77 13.03 -20.17
C ALA A 334 -20.89 12.84 -19.12
N LEU A 335 -22.14 12.91 -19.55
CA LEU A 335 -23.33 12.70 -18.70
C LEU A 335 -23.84 11.26 -18.73
N SER A 336 -23.23 10.39 -19.52
CA SER A 336 -23.58 8.97 -19.57
C SER A 336 -23.22 8.30 -18.23
N LEU A 337 -24.10 7.41 -17.76
CA LEU A 337 -23.90 6.68 -16.52
C LEU A 337 -23.47 5.24 -16.83
N SER A 338 -22.29 4.84 -16.36
CA SER A 338 -21.85 3.46 -16.49
C SER A 338 -22.64 2.53 -15.57
N ALA A 339 -22.78 1.27 -15.99
CA ALA A 339 -23.48 0.26 -15.21
C ALA A 339 -22.82 0.04 -13.82
N ILE A 340 -21.47 0.06 -13.73
CA ILE A 340 -20.72 -0.07 -12.47
C ILE A 340 -21.06 1.11 -11.54
N ARG A 341 -20.94 2.35 -12.00
CA ARG A 341 -21.22 3.53 -11.17
C ARG A 341 -22.67 3.54 -10.67
N ALA A 342 -23.61 3.13 -11.51
CA ALA A 342 -25.02 3.00 -11.13
C ALA A 342 -25.23 1.90 -10.06
N ALA A 343 -24.60 0.72 -10.21
CA ALA A 343 -24.71 -0.37 -9.25
C ALA A 343 -24.06 -0.02 -7.89
N VAL A 344 -22.89 0.64 -7.92
CA VAL A 344 -22.23 1.16 -6.72
C VAL A 344 -23.12 2.19 -6.02
N ALA A 345 -23.71 3.16 -6.75
CA ALA A 345 -24.62 4.15 -6.18
C ALA A 345 -25.81 3.51 -5.46
N LYS A 346 -26.39 2.44 -6.02
CA LYS A 346 -27.48 1.68 -5.38
C LYS A 346 -27.02 1.02 -4.09
N ALA A 347 -25.84 0.38 -4.08
CA ALA A 347 -25.28 -0.24 -2.87
C ALA A 347 -25.09 0.80 -1.75
N ILE A 348 -24.52 1.96 -2.10
CA ILE A 348 -24.27 3.04 -1.14
C ILE A 348 -25.58 3.64 -0.62
N ALA A 349 -26.60 3.81 -1.47
CA ALA A 349 -27.92 4.30 -1.06
C ALA A 349 -28.59 3.36 -0.02
N ASP A 350 -28.32 2.07 -0.10
CA ASP A 350 -28.77 1.05 0.88
C ASP A 350 -27.87 0.92 2.12
N GLY A 351 -26.82 1.75 2.21
CA GLY A 351 -25.88 1.73 3.34
C GLY A 351 -24.80 0.65 3.26
N GLU A 352 -24.59 0.02 2.10
CA GLU A 352 -23.58 -1.00 1.87
C GLU A 352 -22.31 -0.36 1.31
N PHE A 353 -21.35 -0.08 2.18
CA PHE A 353 -20.10 0.62 1.82
C PHE A 353 -18.92 -0.33 1.60
N GLU A 354 -19.06 -1.61 1.91
CA GLU A 354 -17.99 -2.60 1.80
C GLU A 354 -18.25 -3.49 0.60
N LEU A 355 -17.58 -3.16 -0.52
CA LEU A 355 -17.69 -3.90 -1.76
C LEU A 355 -16.63 -5.00 -1.82
N ARG A 356 -17.01 -6.18 -2.33
CA ARG A 356 -16.14 -7.35 -2.41
C ARG A 356 -15.76 -7.70 -3.85
N ALA A 357 -16.73 -7.63 -4.77
CA ALA A 357 -16.49 -7.98 -6.16
C ALA A 357 -17.41 -7.21 -7.11
N ALA A 358 -17.02 -7.13 -8.39
CA ALA A 358 -17.80 -6.53 -9.44
C ALA A 358 -17.58 -7.24 -10.77
N VAL A 359 -18.59 -7.15 -11.66
CA VAL A 359 -18.53 -7.62 -13.03
C VAL A 359 -19.39 -6.72 -13.93
N THR A 360 -18.97 -6.59 -15.18
CA THR A 360 -19.77 -5.95 -16.25
C THR A 360 -19.97 -6.94 -17.39
N ALA A 361 -21.19 -7.04 -17.90
CA ALA A 361 -21.53 -7.92 -19.02
C ALA A 361 -22.43 -7.24 -20.04
N ASP A 362 -22.41 -7.75 -21.28
CA ASP A 362 -23.40 -7.41 -22.31
C ASP A 362 -24.69 -8.25 -22.17
N PRO A 363 -25.75 -7.96 -22.96
CA PRO A 363 -26.98 -8.74 -22.91
C PRO A 363 -26.81 -10.22 -23.30
N GLU A 364 -25.74 -10.58 -24.00
CA GLU A 364 -25.42 -11.96 -24.36
C GLU A 364 -24.68 -12.69 -23.23
N GLY A 365 -24.23 -11.94 -22.20
CA GLY A 365 -23.50 -12.47 -21.04
C GLY A 365 -22.00 -12.50 -21.24
N LYS A 366 -21.47 -11.87 -22.28
CA LYS A 366 -20.03 -11.68 -22.45
C LYS A 366 -19.53 -10.63 -21.49
N ILE A 367 -18.51 -10.97 -20.70
CA ILE A 367 -17.88 -10.04 -19.77
C ILE A 367 -17.17 -8.92 -20.55
N ILE A 368 -17.44 -7.68 -20.15
CA ILE A 368 -16.88 -6.45 -20.71
C ILE A 368 -15.75 -5.97 -19.77
N PRO A 369 -14.55 -5.66 -20.30
CA PRO A 369 -13.51 -5.01 -19.49
C PRO A 369 -14.00 -3.69 -18.91
N PRO A 370 -13.64 -3.37 -17.65
CA PRO A 370 -14.04 -2.12 -16.99
C PRO A 370 -13.31 -0.92 -17.61
N ALA A 371 -13.99 0.21 -17.69
CA ALA A 371 -13.35 1.48 -18.02
C ALA A 371 -12.44 1.95 -16.84
N PRO A 372 -11.40 2.76 -17.10
CA PRO A 372 -10.55 3.30 -16.05
C PRO A 372 -11.34 4.07 -14.97
N GLU A 373 -12.39 4.79 -15.35
CA GLU A 373 -13.25 5.54 -14.45
C GLU A 373 -14.07 4.62 -13.54
N ASP A 374 -14.48 3.46 -14.04
CA ASP A 374 -15.19 2.43 -13.26
C ASP A 374 -14.24 1.77 -12.25
N LEU A 375 -13.02 1.48 -12.68
CA LEU A 375 -11.97 0.98 -11.78
C LEU A 375 -11.64 1.99 -10.68
N GLN A 376 -11.54 3.28 -11.01
CA GLN A 376 -11.33 4.34 -10.03
C GLN A 376 -12.51 4.43 -9.05
N THR A 377 -13.73 4.30 -9.53
CA THR A 377 -14.94 4.28 -8.68
C THR A 377 -14.89 3.11 -7.68
N LEU A 378 -14.54 1.91 -8.14
CA LEU A 378 -14.40 0.75 -7.26
C LEU A 378 -13.20 0.90 -6.29
N TYR A 379 -12.08 1.45 -6.76
CA TYR A 379 -10.87 1.65 -5.94
C TYR A 379 -11.12 2.53 -4.71
N GLU A 380 -12.05 3.48 -4.78
CA GLU A 380 -12.46 4.33 -3.66
C GLU A 380 -12.99 3.50 -2.47
N PHE A 381 -13.62 2.35 -2.74
CA PHE A 381 -14.14 1.44 -1.72
C PHE A 381 -13.14 0.36 -1.30
N GLY A 382 -12.04 0.20 -2.03
CA GLY A 382 -10.95 -0.69 -1.65
C GLY A 382 -10.14 -1.23 -2.83
N PRO A 383 -8.80 -1.28 -2.71
CA PRO A 383 -7.93 -1.77 -3.77
C PRO A 383 -8.09 -3.28 -4.05
N GLY A 384 -8.57 -4.04 -3.06
CA GLY A 384 -8.74 -5.49 -3.13
C GLY A 384 -10.09 -5.98 -3.64
N ILE A 385 -10.95 -5.09 -4.13
CA ILE A 385 -12.19 -5.50 -4.78
C ILE A 385 -11.85 -6.35 -6.01
N LEU A 386 -12.46 -7.53 -6.11
CA LEU A 386 -12.24 -8.43 -7.23
C LEU A 386 -13.09 -8.00 -8.43
N PHE A 387 -12.47 -7.87 -9.58
CA PHE A 387 -13.17 -7.69 -10.85
C PHE A 387 -13.08 -8.98 -11.69
N LEU A 388 -14.22 -9.48 -12.17
CA LEU A 388 -14.28 -10.64 -13.04
C LEU A 388 -13.88 -10.23 -14.46
N THR A 389 -12.80 -10.78 -14.99
CA THR A 389 -12.29 -10.46 -16.34
C THR A 389 -12.73 -11.48 -17.42
N GLY A 390 -13.44 -12.52 -17.01
CA GLY A 390 -13.90 -13.63 -17.87
C GLY A 390 -12.92 -14.81 -17.93
N LYS A 391 -11.65 -14.60 -17.63
CA LYS A 391 -10.64 -15.67 -17.53
C LYS A 391 -10.25 -15.94 -16.08
N GLU A 392 -10.21 -14.90 -15.29
CA GLU A 392 -9.76 -14.90 -13.91
C GLU A 392 -10.41 -13.74 -13.14
N THR A 393 -10.29 -13.76 -11.83
CA THR A 393 -10.58 -12.60 -10.99
C THR A 393 -9.30 -11.82 -10.73
N ARG A 394 -9.36 -10.50 -10.89
CA ARG A 394 -8.24 -9.61 -10.62
C ARG A 394 -8.63 -8.53 -9.63
N MET A 395 -7.72 -8.13 -8.76
CA MET A 395 -7.96 -6.98 -7.89
C MET A 395 -8.04 -5.70 -8.72
N VAL A 396 -8.85 -4.75 -8.27
CA VAL A 396 -8.96 -3.42 -8.91
C VAL A 396 -7.60 -2.73 -8.92
N SER A 397 -6.77 -2.90 -7.88
CA SER A 397 -5.39 -2.37 -7.84
C SER A 397 -4.47 -2.94 -8.93
N GLU A 398 -4.70 -4.17 -9.37
CA GLU A 398 -3.92 -4.80 -10.45
C GLU A 398 -4.35 -4.32 -11.84
N LEU A 399 -5.57 -3.81 -11.96
CA LEU A 399 -6.14 -3.32 -13.22
C LEU A 399 -5.97 -1.80 -13.40
N LEU A 400 -5.91 -1.05 -12.31
CA LEU A 400 -5.80 0.41 -12.31
C LEU A 400 -4.34 0.84 -12.11
N SER A 401 -3.66 1.23 -13.17
CA SER A 401 -2.22 1.54 -13.16
C SER A 401 -1.84 2.79 -12.35
N LYS A 402 -2.76 3.76 -12.20
CA LYS A 402 -2.53 5.03 -11.50
C LYS A 402 -3.78 5.46 -10.75
N PRO A 403 -4.05 4.90 -9.57
CA PRO A 403 -5.18 5.34 -8.77
C PRO A 403 -5.00 6.79 -8.32
N VAL A 404 -6.08 7.56 -8.38
CA VAL A 404 -6.15 8.87 -7.75
C VAL A 404 -6.54 8.65 -6.30
N THR A 405 -5.68 9.07 -5.37
CA THR A 405 -5.99 9.03 -3.93
C THR A 405 -5.93 10.45 -3.38
N ARG A 406 -6.83 10.76 -2.46
CA ARG A 406 -6.78 11.98 -1.65
C ARG A 406 -6.66 11.58 -0.19
N ASP A 407 -5.68 12.13 0.50
CA ASP A 407 -5.66 12.09 1.97
C ASP A 407 -6.76 13.07 2.43
N VAL A 408 -7.92 12.53 2.66
CA VAL A 408 -9.02 13.29 3.24
C VAL A 408 -8.79 13.23 4.74
N GLY A 409 -8.00 14.12 5.30
CA GLY A 409 -7.96 14.33 6.75
C GLY A 409 -9.37 14.16 7.37
N LEU A 410 -9.66 14.65 8.50
CA LEU A 410 -11.03 14.65 9.07
C LEU A 410 -12.07 14.96 7.98
N ILE A 411 -12.93 13.99 7.64
CA ILE A 411 -14.17 14.30 6.93
C ILE A 411 -14.95 15.18 7.91
N GLN A 412 -15.00 16.49 7.62
CA GLN A 412 -15.91 17.38 8.33
C GLN A 412 -17.31 16.91 7.98
N VAL A 413 -17.92 16.17 8.87
CA VAL A 413 -19.35 15.86 8.80
C VAL A 413 -20.03 17.09 9.40
N GLU A 414 -20.47 18.01 8.52
CA GLU A 414 -21.37 19.09 8.90
C GLU A 414 -22.72 18.57 9.41
#